data_20106bd15aabe2a1371cb20b0c534548
#
_entry.id   20106bd15aabe2a1371cb20b0c534548
#
_cell.length_a   1.000
_cell.length_b   1.000
_cell.length_c   1.000
_cell.angle_alpha   90.00
_cell.angle_beta   90.00
_cell.angle_gamma   90.00
#
_symmetry.space_group_name_H-M   'P 1'
#
loop_
_entity.id
_entity.type
_entity.pdbx_description
1 polymer ?
#
loop_
_entity_poly.entity_id
_entity_poly.type
_entity_poly.pdbx_seq_one_letter_code
_entity_poly.pdbx_strand_id
1 'polypeptide(L)'
;PRATNEVMWNFIVSDLDKAEQYIAGYQRENVFTPDLSVVYGLKARAYLQMGEWAKAQEYAKKAQAGYTVMTDEEYTSRNTGFNTPNGSWMFGCTFKSDDACIKENDGDSSWGSWMILEVTASGCGYAADYGAPMYIDRHLYESIPESDFRKKCYIDFAIDEMESKEDAIVALSNYSDVPEGFLVTAEQGDGVVGGLPVKFRPKNGEHANQYTAFTVALPLMRVEEMKLIEAEAAGMQNEANGIALLTEFAKTRDADYVYGTHTDLYYTNLSLFQREVWWQRRVELWGEGFATLDIKRFQAGVIRSYAGSNHASGYRWNVDHTPDWMNLCIVQTETNNNHLCTNNPTPLRPTEESPEFAW
;
A
#
# COMPACT_ATOMS: atom_id res chain seq x y z
N PRO A 1 21.78 11.71 22.51
CA PRO A 1 20.32 11.59 22.75
C PRO A 1 19.57 11.65 21.43
N ARG A 2 18.51 10.86 21.30
CA ARG A 2 17.62 10.93 20.12
C ARG A 2 16.85 12.25 20.15
N ALA A 3 16.62 12.82 18.97
CA ALA A 3 15.71 13.96 18.83
C ALA A 3 14.26 13.54 19.16
N THR A 4 13.46 14.46 19.65
CA THR A 4 12.00 14.22 19.80
C THR A 4 11.32 14.22 18.43
N ASN A 5 10.12 13.63 18.35
CA ASN A 5 9.31 13.66 17.12
C ASN A 5 9.09 15.09 16.62
N GLU A 6 8.79 16.02 17.53
CA GLU A 6 8.59 17.44 17.20
C GLU A 6 9.85 18.06 16.54
N VAL A 7 11.02 17.85 17.12
CA VAL A 7 12.29 18.33 16.56
C VAL A 7 12.54 17.76 15.18
N MET A 8 12.26 16.45 14.98
CA MET A 8 12.44 15.79 13.69
C MET A 8 11.46 16.29 12.64
N TRP A 9 10.20 16.47 12.97
CA TRP A 9 9.21 17.01 12.04
C TRP A 9 9.53 18.45 11.64
N ASN A 10 9.90 19.29 12.60
CA ASN A 10 10.33 20.67 12.31
C ASN A 10 11.57 20.73 11.42
N PHE A 11 12.51 19.80 11.62
CA PHE A 11 13.68 19.68 10.74
C PHE A 11 13.28 19.30 9.31
N ILE A 12 12.43 18.27 9.14
CA ILE A 12 11.92 17.83 7.83
C ILE A 12 11.21 18.99 7.11
N VAL A 13 10.33 19.69 7.81
CA VAL A 13 9.61 20.85 7.21
C VAL A 13 10.57 21.94 6.80
N SER A 14 11.56 22.27 7.65
CA SER A 14 12.58 23.28 7.33
C SER A 14 13.39 22.93 6.08
N ASP A 15 13.72 21.66 5.89
CA ASP A 15 14.44 21.23 4.69
C ASP A 15 13.52 21.25 3.44
N LEU A 16 12.25 20.91 3.59
CA LEU A 16 11.27 21.03 2.51
C LEU A 16 10.99 22.50 2.14
N ASP A 17 11.06 23.44 3.10
CA ASP A 17 10.96 24.87 2.82
C ASP A 17 12.13 25.37 1.97
N LYS A 18 13.34 24.88 2.24
CA LYS A 18 14.52 25.16 1.39
C LYS A 18 14.39 24.51 0.01
N ALA A 19 13.94 23.24 -0.03
CA ALA A 19 13.72 22.53 -1.28
C ALA A 19 12.72 23.26 -2.17
N GLU A 20 11.61 23.78 -1.61
CA GLU A 20 10.63 24.61 -2.32
C GLU A 20 11.27 25.84 -2.98
N GLN A 21 12.16 26.51 -2.26
CA GLN A 21 12.86 27.70 -2.78
C GLN A 21 13.85 27.35 -3.89
N TYR A 22 14.63 26.28 -3.72
CA TYR A 22 15.68 25.90 -4.67
C TYR A 22 15.16 25.27 -5.95
N ILE A 23 14.04 24.54 -5.88
CA ILE A 23 13.47 23.85 -7.04
C ILE A 23 12.50 24.75 -7.83
N ALA A 24 12.22 25.95 -7.35
CA ALA A 24 11.30 26.88 -8.00
C ALA A 24 11.71 27.16 -9.45
N GLY A 25 10.79 26.94 -10.39
CA GLY A 25 11.04 27.14 -11.83
C GLY A 25 11.77 25.98 -12.52
N TYR A 26 12.22 24.97 -11.81
CA TYR A 26 12.78 23.77 -12.42
C TYR A 26 11.72 23.00 -13.20
N GLN A 27 12.08 22.57 -14.41
CA GLN A 27 11.23 21.71 -15.24
C GLN A 27 11.90 20.35 -15.36
N ARG A 28 11.25 19.31 -14.85
CA ARG A 28 11.79 17.94 -14.92
C ARG A 28 11.64 17.35 -16.31
N GLU A 29 12.56 16.49 -16.68
CA GLU A 29 12.49 15.75 -17.96
C GLU A 29 11.50 14.58 -17.93
N ASN A 30 11.34 13.96 -16.78
CA ASN A 30 10.48 12.78 -16.60
C ASN A 30 10.00 12.66 -15.15
N VAL A 31 9.09 11.73 -14.92
CA VAL A 31 8.45 11.47 -13.61
C VAL A 31 9.39 10.88 -12.55
N PHE A 32 10.57 10.42 -12.95
CA PHE A 32 11.56 9.83 -12.04
C PHE A 32 12.52 10.87 -11.43
N THR A 33 12.33 12.13 -11.76
CA THR A 33 13.02 13.25 -11.16
C THR A 33 12.04 14.11 -10.38
N PRO A 34 12.31 14.45 -9.11
CA PRO A 34 11.40 15.28 -8.32
C PRO A 34 11.35 16.71 -8.88
N ASP A 35 10.19 17.33 -8.78
CA ASP A 35 9.92 18.73 -9.10
C ASP A 35 9.20 19.42 -7.94
N LEU A 36 8.72 20.64 -8.15
CA LEU A 36 8.04 21.41 -7.13
C LEU A 36 6.75 20.72 -6.62
N SER A 37 6.05 19.99 -7.47
CA SER A 37 4.86 19.24 -7.06
C SER A 37 5.17 18.13 -6.05
N VAL A 38 6.33 17.48 -6.21
CA VAL A 38 6.82 16.46 -5.26
C VAL A 38 7.15 17.09 -3.91
N VAL A 39 7.77 18.27 -3.91
CA VAL A 39 8.03 18.99 -2.64
C VAL A 39 6.73 19.35 -1.94
N TYR A 40 5.72 19.81 -2.66
CA TYR A 40 4.39 20.05 -2.09
C TYR A 40 3.75 18.77 -1.54
N GLY A 41 3.85 17.66 -2.25
CA GLY A 41 3.35 16.36 -1.79
C GLY A 41 4.06 15.88 -0.52
N LEU A 42 5.38 16.03 -0.42
CA LEU A 42 6.15 15.72 0.80
C LEU A 42 5.75 16.59 1.98
N LYS A 43 5.51 17.89 1.74
CA LYS A 43 4.98 18.78 2.78
C LYS A 43 3.57 18.37 3.22
N ALA A 44 2.69 18.00 2.29
CA ALA A 44 1.37 17.48 2.61
C ALA A 44 1.44 16.23 3.50
N ARG A 45 2.31 15.28 3.17
CA ARG A 45 2.58 14.09 4.01
C ARG A 45 3.08 14.47 5.40
N ALA A 46 4.06 15.38 5.48
CA ALA A 46 4.63 15.80 6.76
C ALA A 46 3.57 16.48 7.64
N TYR A 47 2.83 17.45 7.10
CA TYR A 47 1.79 18.14 7.85
C TYR A 47 0.61 17.25 8.23
N LEU A 48 0.26 16.24 7.39
CA LEU A 48 -0.72 15.22 7.75
C LEU A 48 -0.28 14.44 9.00
N GLN A 49 0.98 14.00 9.05
CA GLN A 49 1.55 13.28 10.19
C GLN A 49 1.64 14.14 11.46
N MET A 50 1.80 15.44 11.29
CA MET A 50 1.84 16.41 12.40
C MET A 50 0.44 16.81 12.90
N GLY A 51 -0.63 16.50 12.16
CA GLY A 51 -1.98 16.99 12.45
C GLY A 51 -2.19 18.46 12.12
N GLU A 52 -1.31 19.06 11.33
CA GLU A 52 -1.38 20.44 10.87
C GLU A 52 -2.34 20.56 9.68
N TRP A 53 -3.63 20.36 9.94
CA TRP A 53 -4.66 20.14 8.93
C TRP A 53 -4.75 21.22 7.86
N ALA A 54 -4.69 22.49 8.24
CA ALA A 54 -4.80 23.59 7.29
C ALA A 54 -3.64 23.56 6.28
N LYS A 55 -2.41 23.30 6.75
CA LYS A 55 -1.23 23.19 5.89
C LYS A 55 -1.25 21.91 5.06
N ALA A 56 -1.65 20.77 5.65
CA ALA A 56 -1.79 19.51 4.92
C ALA A 56 -2.75 19.68 3.73
N GLN A 57 -3.91 20.30 3.94
CA GLN A 57 -4.89 20.60 2.90
C GLN A 57 -4.31 21.54 1.84
N GLU A 58 -3.67 22.65 2.25
CA GLU A 58 -3.08 23.63 1.33
C GLU A 58 -2.04 22.99 0.41
N TYR A 59 -1.09 22.24 0.98
CA TYR A 59 -0.02 21.64 0.20
C TYR A 59 -0.47 20.45 -0.63
N ALA A 60 -1.42 19.65 -0.16
CA ALA A 60 -2.04 18.60 -0.95
C ALA A 60 -2.74 19.17 -2.18
N LYS A 61 -3.47 20.28 -2.03
CA LYS A 61 -4.12 20.98 -3.15
C LYS A 61 -3.11 21.56 -4.14
N LYS A 62 -2.02 22.18 -3.67
CA LYS A 62 -0.95 22.67 -4.55
C LYS A 62 -0.29 21.55 -5.33
N ALA A 63 -0.07 20.41 -4.68
CA ALA A 63 0.59 19.24 -5.25
C ALA A 63 -0.20 18.60 -6.41
N GLN A 64 -1.52 18.70 -6.39
CA GLN A 64 -2.41 18.10 -7.41
C GLN A 64 -2.42 18.84 -8.76
N ALA A 65 -1.86 20.06 -8.82
CA ALA A 65 -1.97 20.89 -10.02
C ALA A 65 -1.33 20.22 -11.24
N GLY A 66 -2.14 19.97 -12.28
CA GLY A 66 -1.67 19.36 -13.52
C GLY A 66 -1.70 17.83 -13.55
N TYR A 67 -2.20 17.19 -12.51
CA TYR A 67 -2.35 15.72 -12.44
C TYR A 67 -3.82 15.30 -12.49
N THR A 68 -4.05 14.09 -12.97
CA THR A 68 -5.38 13.47 -13.05
C THR A 68 -5.35 12.10 -12.38
N VAL A 69 -6.43 11.70 -11.72
CA VAL A 69 -6.53 10.35 -11.15
C VAL A 69 -6.52 9.29 -12.25
N MET A 70 -5.95 8.13 -11.96
CA MET A 70 -5.99 6.98 -12.86
C MET A 70 -7.44 6.60 -13.18
N THR A 71 -7.69 6.29 -14.45
CA THR A 71 -8.90 5.61 -14.89
C THR A 71 -8.87 4.12 -14.48
N ASP A 72 -10.01 3.42 -14.63
CA ASP A 72 -10.06 1.95 -14.46
C ASP A 72 -9.01 1.26 -15.35
N GLU A 73 -8.93 1.61 -16.62
CA GLU A 73 -7.96 1.06 -17.59
C GLU A 73 -6.50 1.28 -17.14
N GLU A 74 -6.14 2.50 -16.75
CA GLU A 74 -4.79 2.83 -16.28
C GLU A 74 -4.43 2.13 -14.98
N TYR A 75 -5.42 1.79 -14.15
CA TYR A 75 -5.20 1.16 -12.85
C TYR A 75 -5.14 -0.37 -12.97
N THR A 76 -5.97 -0.99 -13.82
CA THR A 76 -6.21 -2.44 -13.84
C THR A 76 -5.67 -3.15 -15.07
N SER A 77 -5.32 -2.42 -16.16
CA SER A 77 -4.82 -3.04 -17.40
C SER A 77 -3.58 -3.88 -17.15
N ARG A 78 -3.60 -5.10 -17.68
CA ARG A 78 -2.50 -6.06 -17.56
C ARG A 78 -1.18 -5.56 -18.16
N ASN A 79 -1.26 -4.95 -19.33
CA ASN A 79 -0.06 -4.58 -20.10
C ASN A 79 0.42 -3.16 -19.82
N THR A 80 -0.51 -2.26 -19.48
CA THR A 80 -0.24 -0.83 -19.31
C THR A 80 -0.76 -0.28 -17.98
N GLY A 81 -1.08 -1.18 -17.04
CA GLY A 81 -1.73 -0.82 -15.78
C GLY A 81 -0.82 -0.10 -14.79
N PHE A 82 -1.06 -0.32 -13.53
CA PHE A 82 -0.54 0.45 -12.39
C PHE A 82 0.96 0.76 -12.44
N ASN A 83 1.78 -0.14 -13.01
CA ASN A 83 3.24 0.02 -13.13
C ASN A 83 3.70 0.87 -14.32
N THR A 84 2.80 1.48 -15.05
CA THR A 84 3.11 2.34 -16.20
C THR A 84 2.88 3.79 -15.83
N PRO A 85 3.89 4.68 -15.96
CA PRO A 85 3.71 6.11 -15.71
C PRO A 85 2.57 6.70 -16.54
N ASN A 86 1.68 7.44 -15.88
CA ASN A 86 0.51 8.08 -16.47
C ASN A 86 0.27 9.46 -15.83
N GLY A 87 -0.86 10.08 -16.12
CA GLY A 87 -1.23 11.43 -15.63
C GLY A 87 -1.40 11.56 -14.13
N SER A 88 -1.44 10.45 -13.39
CA SER A 88 -1.57 10.45 -11.92
C SER A 88 -0.21 10.50 -11.21
N TRP A 89 0.86 10.06 -11.88
CA TRP A 89 2.17 9.92 -11.25
C TRP A 89 2.85 11.27 -11.03
N MET A 90 3.07 11.60 -9.79
CA MET A 90 3.83 12.78 -9.38
C MET A 90 5.31 12.49 -9.26
N PHE A 91 5.66 11.31 -8.75
CA PHE A 91 7.03 10.83 -8.61
C PHE A 91 7.06 9.30 -8.66
N GLY A 92 8.08 8.75 -9.30
CA GLY A 92 8.25 7.31 -9.42
C GLY A 92 9.72 6.89 -9.41
N CYS A 93 9.92 5.58 -9.38
CA CYS A 93 11.20 4.94 -9.65
C CYS A 93 11.04 3.87 -10.71
N THR A 94 12.13 3.46 -11.31
CA THR A 94 12.15 2.40 -12.33
C THR A 94 13.30 1.46 -12.07
N PHE A 95 13.08 0.18 -12.34
CA PHE A 95 14.11 -0.85 -12.33
C PHE A 95 14.57 -1.14 -13.74
N LYS A 96 15.87 -1.37 -13.92
CA LYS A 96 16.50 -1.66 -15.20
C LYS A 96 17.15 -3.04 -15.19
N SER A 97 17.33 -3.60 -16.37
CA SER A 97 17.91 -4.95 -16.53
C SER A 97 19.38 -5.04 -16.06
N ASP A 98 20.06 -3.92 -15.91
CA ASP A 98 21.45 -3.85 -15.41
C ASP A 98 21.54 -3.52 -13.90
N ASP A 99 20.41 -3.30 -13.23
CA ASP A 99 20.38 -3.16 -11.78
C ASP A 99 20.79 -4.48 -11.10
N ALA A 100 21.60 -4.40 -10.05
CA ALA A 100 22.13 -5.58 -9.37
C ALA A 100 21.02 -6.53 -8.88
N CYS A 101 19.92 -5.97 -8.35
CA CYS A 101 18.77 -6.75 -7.90
C CYS A 101 17.97 -7.42 -9.04
N ILE A 102 18.29 -7.18 -10.30
CA ILE A 102 17.65 -7.80 -11.47
C ILE A 102 18.60 -8.77 -12.15
N LYS A 103 19.83 -8.32 -12.51
CA LYS A 103 20.72 -9.05 -13.42
C LYS A 103 21.48 -10.22 -12.81
N GLU A 104 21.70 -10.22 -11.49
CA GLU A 104 22.61 -11.18 -10.85
C GLU A 104 21.93 -12.46 -10.36
N ASN A 105 20.85 -12.84 -10.99
CA ASN A 105 20.06 -14.02 -10.66
C ASN A 105 19.46 -13.97 -9.23
N ASP A 106 19.28 -12.77 -8.74
CA ASP A 106 18.80 -12.47 -7.42
C ASP A 106 17.42 -11.83 -7.53
N GLY A 107 16.56 -12.46 -8.36
CA GLY A 107 15.18 -12.02 -8.56
C GLY A 107 14.43 -11.81 -7.25
N ASP A 108 14.78 -12.59 -6.25
CA ASP A 108 14.31 -12.52 -4.86
C ASP A 108 14.73 -11.24 -4.14
N SER A 109 15.77 -10.56 -4.57
CA SER A 109 16.17 -9.26 -4.01
C SER A 109 15.38 -8.09 -4.58
N SER A 110 14.63 -8.30 -5.65
CA SER A 110 13.87 -7.24 -6.31
C SER A 110 12.53 -6.98 -5.62
N TRP A 111 12.09 -5.72 -5.64
CA TRP A 111 10.72 -5.39 -5.23
C TRP A 111 9.68 -6.19 -6.03
N GLY A 112 9.93 -6.40 -7.32
CA GLY A 112 9.02 -7.13 -8.20
C GLY A 112 8.79 -8.57 -7.74
N SER A 113 9.81 -9.24 -7.22
CA SER A 113 9.66 -10.62 -6.75
C SER A 113 8.72 -10.76 -5.55
N TRP A 114 8.55 -9.69 -4.77
CA TRP A 114 7.65 -9.66 -3.62
C TRP A 114 6.23 -9.20 -3.96
N MET A 115 6.07 -8.42 -5.00
CA MET A 115 4.81 -7.73 -5.28
C MET A 115 4.15 -8.13 -6.60
N ILE A 116 4.88 -8.77 -7.52
CA ILE A 116 4.38 -9.20 -8.83
C ILE A 116 4.30 -10.73 -8.84
N LEU A 117 3.13 -11.25 -8.54
CA LEU A 117 2.92 -12.68 -8.36
C LEU A 117 2.65 -13.45 -9.66
N GLU A 118 2.45 -12.76 -10.77
CA GLU A 118 2.08 -13.37 -12.05
C GLU A 118 3.25 -13.97 -12.85
N VAL A 119 4.47 -13.79 -12.39
CA VAL A 119 5.65 -14.29 -13.09
C VAL A 119 5.91 -15.74 -12.70
N THR A 120 5.87 -16.67 -13.64
CA THR A 120 5.86 -18.12 -13.40
C THR A 120 7.14 -18.86 -13.78
N ALA A 121 8.09 -18.20 -14.42
CA ALA A 121 9.35 -18.85 -14.79
C ALA A 121 10.20 -19.07 -13.54
N SER A 122 10.66 -20.26 -13.31
CA SER A 122 11.52 -20.76 -12.26
C SER A 122 11.88 -19.74 -11.17
N GLY A 123 11.11 -19.65 -10.12
CA GLY A 123 11.32 -18.70 -9.01
C GLY A 123 10.63 -17.37 -9.21
N CYS A 124 9.51 -17.36 -9.86
CA CYS A 124 8.68 -16.19 -10.03
C CYS A 124 8.02 -15.76 -8.77
N GLY A 125 8.31 -14.55 -8.42
CA GLY A 125 7.90 -14.05 -7.14
C GLY A 125 8.49 -14.92 -6.04
N TYR A 126 9.67 -14.63 -5.59
CA TYR A 126 10.34 -15.33 -4.49
C TYR A 126 9.42 -15.55 -3.29
N ALA A 127 8.62 -14.54 -2.98
CA ALA A 127 7.58 -14.64 -1.96
C ALA A 127 6.55 -15.71 -2.28
N ALA A 128 6.24 -15.89 -3.54
CA ALA A 128 5.32 -16.88 -4.04
C ALA A 128 5.90 -18.29 -3.95
N ASP A 129 7.12 -18.47 -4.40
CA ASP A 129 7.83 -19.76 -4.38
C ASP A 129 8.07 -20.29 -2.96
N TYR A 130 8.28 -19.40 -2.00
CA TYR A 130 8.57 -19.77 -0.61
C TYR A 130 7.36 -19.61 0.33
N GLY A 131 6.15 -19.47 -0.21
CA GLY A 131 4.92 -19.52 0.57
C GLY A 131 4.64 -18.30 1.44
N ALA A 132 5.19 -17.14 1.06
CA ALA A 132 4.95 -15.89 1.78
C ALA A 132 4.39 -14.75 0.91
N PRO A 133 3.44 -15.01 0.00
CA PRO A 133 2.87 -13.98 -0.84
C PRO A 133 2.13 -12.94 0.01
N MET A 134 2.10 -11.71 -0.50
CA MET A 134 1.37 -10.63 0.15
C MET A 134 -0.07 -10.64 -0.32
N TYR A 135 -0.99 -10.91 0.60
CA TYR A 135 -2.43 -10.87 0.33
C TYR A 135 -3.04 -9.58 0.84
N ILE A 136 -4.15 -9.19 0.24
CA ILE A 136 -5.04 -8.24 0.91
C ILE A 136 -5.73 -8.97 2.08
N ASP A 137 -5.89 -8.28 3.20
CA ASP A 137 -6.70 -8.78 4.31
C ASP A 137 -8.10 -9.15 3.84
N ARG A 138 -8.60 -10.33 4.21
CA ARG A 138 -9.88 -10.87 3.72
C ARG A 138 -11.05 -9.94 4.02
N HIS A 139 -11.13 -9.40 5.22
CA HIS A 139 -12.20 -8.50 5.60
C HIS A 139 -12.16 -7.19 4.78
N LEU A 140 -10.97 -6.65 4.54
CA LEU A 140 -10.82 -5.48 3.66
C LEU A 140 -11.29 -5.79 2.23
N TYR A 141 -10.89 -6.94 1.69
CA TYR A 141 -11.30 -7.36 0.34
C TYR A 141 -12.83 -7.49 0.22
N GLU A 142 -13.47 -8.16 1.18
CA GLU A 142 -14.91 -8.36 1.20
C GLU A 142 -15.68 -7.05 1.32
N SER A 143 -15.08 -6.04 1.97
CA SER A 143 -15.68 -4.71 2.10
C SER A 143 -15.64 -3.88 0.80
N ILE A 144 -14.87 -4.30 -0.21
CA ILE A 144 -14.81 -3.61 -1.51
C ILE A 144 -16.03 -4.01 -2.34
N PRO A 145 -16.92 -3.07 -2.72
CA PRO A 145 -18.08 -3.37 -3.55
C PRO A 145 -17.68 -3.92 -4.93
N GLU A 146 -18.55 -4.72 -5.54
CA GLU A 146 -18.35 -5.21 -6.92
C GLU A 146 -18.35 -4.08 -7.97
N SER A 147 -18.98 -2.94 -7.68
CA SER A 147 -18.97 -1.74 -8.50
C SER A 147 -17.67 -0.96 -8.45
N ASP A 148 -16.83 -1.20 -7.42
CA ASP A 148 -15.52 -0.56 -7.29
C ASP A 148 -14.48 -1.32 -8.13
N PHE A 149 -13.97 -0.68 -9.17
CA PHE A 149 -13.04 -1.34 -10.09
C PHE A 149 -11.74 -1.82 -9.42
N ARG A 150 -11.36 -1.25 -8.26
CA ARG A 150 -10.14 -1.66 -7.53
C ARG A 150 -10.24 -3.09 -7.03
N LYS A 151 -11.44 -3.65 -6.88
CA LYS A 151 -11.64 -5.08 -6.56
C LYS A 151 -11.04 -6.00 -7.60
N LYS A 152 -11.01 -5.59 -8.87
CA LYS A 152 -10.37 -6.34 -9.98
C LYS A 152 -8.85 -6.54 -9.79
N CYS A 153 -8.23 -5.80 -8.87
CA CYS A 153 -6.82 -5.93 -8.55
C CYS A 153 -6.49 -7.12 -7.63
N TYR A 154 -7.49 -7.93 -7.31
CA TYR A 154 -7.32 -9.09 -6.45
C TYR A 154 -8.04 -10.30 -7.02
N ILE A 155 -7.37 -11.45 -6.97
CA ILE A 155 -7.96 -12.73 -7.36
C ILE A 155 -8.50 -13.40 -6.11
N ASP A 156 -9.79 -13.67 -6.11
CA ASP A 156 -10.47 -14.32 -4.99
C ASP A 156 -10.78 -15.79 -5.32
N PHE A 157 -10.16 -16.69 -4.58
CA PHE A 157 -10.48 -18.11 -4.60
C PHE A 157 -10.13 -18.74 -3.25
N ALA A 158 -10.83 -19.80 -2.88
CA ALA A 158 -10.56 -20.59 -1.69
C ALA A 158 -9.92 -21.92 -2.11
N ILE A 159 -8.68 -22.18 -1.69
CA ILE A 159 -7.96 -23.40 -2.07
C ILE A 159 -8.46 -24.60 -1.27
N ASP A 160 -8.80 -24.40 -0.02
CA ASP A 160 -9.38 -25.41 0.87
C ASP A 160 -10.76 -25.91 0.41
N GLU A 161 -11.45 -25.14 -0.44
CA GLU A 161 -12.71 -25.52 -1.08
C GLU A 161 -12.49 -26.27 -2.41
N MET A 162 -11.25 -26.37 -2.89
CA MET A 162 -10.90 -27.02 -4.15
C MET A 162 -10.43 -28.44 -3.90
N GLU A 163 -11.03 -29.38 -4.62
CA GLU A 163 -10.68 -30.80 -4.50
C GLU A 163 -9.33 -31.14 -5.16
N SER A 164 -8.86 -30.28 -6.07
CA SER A 164 -7.63 -30.50 -6.81
C SER A 164 -6.97 -29.20 -7.30
N LYS A 165 -5.71 -29.32 -7.69
CA LYS A 165 -4.97 -28.26 -8.36
C LYS A 165 -5.61 -27.86 -9.69
N GLU A 166 -6.18 -28.83 -10.39
CA GLU A 166 -6.88 -28.65 -11.65
C GLU A 166 -8.12 -27.75 -11.48
N ASP A 167 -8.86 -27.90 -10.37
CA ASP A 167 -10.02 -27.05 -10.08
C ASP A 167 -9.59 -25.61 -9.84
N ALA A 168 -8.48 -25.43 -9.14
CA ALA A 168 -7.90 -24.12 -8.93
C ALA A 168 -7.42 -23.48 -10.25
N ILE A 169 -6.81 -24.25 -11.16
CA ILE A 169 -6.45 -23.79 -12.52
C ILE A 169 -7.70 -23.34 -13.28
N VAL A 170 -8.79 -24.11 -13.18
CA VAL A 170 -10.06 -23.75 -13.83
C VAL A 170 -10.63 -22.46 -13.24
N ALA A 171 -10.61 -22.29 -11.93
CA ALA A 171 -11.06 -21.08 -11.27
C ALA A 171 -10.23 -19.86 -11.72
N LEU A 172 -8.92 -20.01 -11.78
CA LEU A 172 -8.00 -18.95 -12.24
C LEU A 172 -8.11 -18.68 -13.74
N SER A 173 -8.51 -19.65 -14.56
CA SER A 173 -8.69 -19.44 -15.99
C SER A 173 -9.83 -18.45 -16.30
N ASN A 174 -10.73 -18.21 -15.35
CA ASN A 174 -11.73 -17.15 -15.43
C ASN A 174 -11.12 -15.74 -15.33
N TYR A 175 -9.93 -15.66 -14.77
CA TYR A 175 -9.09 -14.46 -14.85
C TYR A 175 -8.15 -14.66 -16.03
N SER A 176 -8.53 -14.19 -17.21
CA SER A 176 -7.85 -14.40 -18.49
C SER A 176 -6.35 -14.02 -18.47
N ASP A 177 -5.89 -13.51 -17.37
CA ASP A 177 -4.62 -12.86 -17.15
C ASP A 177 -3.66 -13.65 -16.28
N VAL A 178 -4.10 -14.73 -15.62
CA VAL A 178 -3.26 -15.48 -14.69
C VAL A 178 -2.65 -16.66 -15.42
N PRO A 179 -1.31 -16.74 -15.49
CA PRO A 179 -0.65 -17.85 -16.17
C PRO A 179 -0.81 -19.15 -15.40
N GLU A 180 -0.84 -20.24 -16.14
CA GLU A 180 -0.70 -21.60 -15.60
C GLU A 180 0.58 -21.65 -14.72
N GLY A 181 0.50 -22.15 -13.53
CA GLY A 181 1.64 -22.18 -12.59
C GLY A 181 1.60 -21.12 -11.50
N PHE A 182 0.77 -20.07 -11.62
CA PHE A 182 0.54 -19.10 -10.54
C PHE A 182 0.02 -19.78 -9.25
N LEU A 183 -0.61 -20.92 -9.40
CA LEU A 183 -1.19 -21.72 -8.32
C LEU A 183 -0.21 -22.45 -7.41
N VAL A 184 1.00 -22.70 -7.88
CA VAL A 184 2.03 -23.36 -7.05
C VAL A 184 2.25 -22.59 -5.77
N THR A 185 2.11 -21.29 -5.86
CA THR A 185 2.21 -20.35 -4.77
C THR A 185 1.11 -20.48 -3.74
N ALA A 186 -0.07 -20.71 -4.22
CA ALA A 186 -1.25 -20.79 -3.37
C ALA A 186 -1.31 -22.10 -2.59
N GLU A 187 -0.72 -23.20 -3.12
CA GLU A 187 -0.61 -24.49 -2.45
C GLU A 187 0.34 -24.49 -1.24
N GLN A 188 1.24 -23.51 -1.15
CA GLN A 188 2.25 -23.47 -0.08
C GLN A 188 1.81 -22.68 1.15
N GLY A 189 0.71 -21.94 1.06
CA GLY A 189 0.12 -21.25 2.19
C GLY A 189 -0.81 -22.13 3.00
N ASP A 190 -0.78 -22.01 4.32
CA ASP A 190 -1.71 -22.67 5.24
C ASP A 190 -3.16 -22.25 4.97
N GLY A 191 -3.87 -22.93 4.05
CA GLY A 191 -5.27 -22.65 3.75
C GLY A 191 -5.50 -21.24 3.22
N VAL A 192 -4.74 -20.83 2.23
CA VAL A 192 -4.85 -19.49 1.69
C VAL A 192 -6.11 -19.31 0.91
N VAL A 193 -6.86 -18.41 1.38
CA VAL A 193 -8.10 -17.95 0.79
C VAL A 193 -7.82 -16.66 0.06
N GLY A 194 -8.12 -16.57 -1.19
CA GLY A 194 -8.21 -15.43 -2.06
C GLY A 194 -7.57 -14.09 -1.70
N GLY A 195 -7.78 -13.10 -2.51
CA GLY A 195 -7.20 -11.78 -2.31
C GLY A 195 -5.74 -11.68 -2.77
N LEU A 196 -5.31 -12.58 -3.69
CA LEU A 196 -4.00 -12.49 -4.33
C LEU A 196 -3.91 -11.21 -5.17
N PRO A 197 -2.92 -10.34 -4.92
CA PRO A 197 -2.86 -9.08 -5.61
C PRO A 197 -2.34 -9.23 -7.04
N VAL A 198 -3.05 -8.59 -7.95
CA VAL A 198 -2.64 -8.36 -9.34
C VAL A 198 -2.67 -6.87 -9.68
N LYS A 199 -2.60 -6.03 -8.67
CA LYS A 199 -2.46 -4.57 -8.80
C LYS A 199 -1.16 -4.20 -9.50
N PHE A 200 -0.07 -4.82 -9.07
CA PHE A 200 1.25 -4.62 -9.65
C PHE A 200 1.49 -5.69 -10.72
N ARG A 201 1.77 -5.28 -11.94
CA ARG A 201 1.85 -6.14 -13.09
C ARG A 201 3.28 -6.29 -13.59
N PRO A 202 3.64 -7.44 -14.16
CA PRO A 202 4.92 -7.60 -14.82
C PRO A 202 5.01 -6.71 -16.05
N LYS A 203 6.21 -6.29 -16.40
CA LYS A 203 6.43 -5.41 -17.56
C LYS A 203 5.89 -6.01 -18.84
N ASN A 204 4.98 -5.31 -19.49
CA ASN A 204 4.35 -5.72 -20.74
C ASN A 204 3.67 -7.10 -20.68
N GLY A 205 3.23 -7.53 -19.51
CA GLY A 205 2.62 -8.86 -19.33
C GLY A 205 3.61 -10.02 -19.46
N GLU A 206 4.91 -9.79 -19.29
CA GLU A 206 5.92 -10.84 -19.34
C GLU A 206 5.85 -11.76 -18.11
N HIS A 207 5.58 -13.04 -18.32
CA HIS A 207 5.45 -14.02 -17.24
C HIS A 207 6.60 -15.00 -17.16
N ALA A 208 7.31 -15.19 -18.28
CA ALA A 208 8.27 -16.28 -18.44
C ALA A 208 9.71 -15.88 -18.09
N ASN A 209 10.00 -14.59 -18.04
CA ASN A 209 11.34 -14.09 -17.81
C ASN A 209 11.37 -13.01 -16.71
N GLN A 210 11.74 -13.41 -15.50
CA GLN A 210 11.84 -12.51 -14.34
C GLN A 210 12.77 -11.30 -14.59
N TYR A 211 13.85 -11.47 -15.34
CA TYR A 211 14.82 -10.42 -15.64
C TYR A 211 14.24 -9.31 -16.53
N THR A 212 13.16 -9.60 -17.22
CA THR A 212 12.38 -8.62 -17.98
C THR A 212 11.15 -8.20 -17.20
N ALA A 213 10.43 -9.15 -16.62
CA ALA A 213 9.19 -8.94 -15.90
C ALA A 213 9.30 -7.92 -14.76
N PHE A 214 10.40 -7.96 -14.02
CA PHE A 214 10.62 -7.08 -12.86
C PHE A 214 11.25 -5.73 -13.21
N THR A 215 11.55 -5.45 -14.50
CA THR A 215 12.01 -4.13 -14.94
C THR A 215 10.85 -3.13 -15.07
N VAL A 216 10.07 -3.03 -14.03
CA VAL A 216 8.88 -2.18 -13.95
C VAL A 216 9.20 -0.80 -13.40
N ALA A 217 8.24 0.10 -13.48
CA ALA A 217 8.25 1.36 -12.75
C ALA A 217 7.24 1.32 -11.59
N LEU A 218 7.47 2.15 -10.58
CA LEU A 218 6.62 2.27 -9.40
C LEU A 218 6.30 3.72 -9.09
N PRO A 219 5.05 4.07 -8.79
CA PRO A 219 4.75 5.37 -8.21
C PRO A 219 5.22 5.41 -6.74
N LEU A 220 5.99 6.41 -6.41
CA LEU A 220 6.36 6.77 -5.04
C LEU A 220 5.46 7.89 -4.49
N MET A 221 4.81 8.60 -5.40
CA MET A 221 3.81 9.62 -5.10
C MET A 221 2.87 9.77 -6.29
N ARG A 222 1.58 9.81 -6.03
CA ARG A 222 0.54 10.00 -7.04
C ARG A 222 -0.60 10.88 -6.52
N VAL A 223 -1.35 11.44 -7.44
CA VAL A 223 -2.36 12.46 -7.13
C VAL A 223 -3.50 11.93 -6.27
N GLU A 224 -3.81 10.66 -6.33
CA GLU A 224 -4.84 10.02 -5.51
C GLU A 224 -4.52 10.13 -4.02
N GLU A 225 -3.27 9.94 -3.65
CA GLU A 225 -2.83 10.16 -2.27
C GLU A 225 -3.06 11.60 -1.84
N MET A 226 -2.72 12.57 -2.72
CA MET A 226 -2.92 13.99 -2.43
C MET A 226 -4.40 14.35 -2.27
N LYS A 227 -5.28 13.75 -3.07
CA LYS A 227 -6.75 13.92 -2.93
C LYS A 227 -7.25 13.38 -1.60
N LEU A 228 -6.75 12.22 -1.18
CA LEU A 228 -7.12 11.64 0.12
C LEU A 228 -6.56 12.45 1.29
N ILE A 229 -5.34 13.02 1.18
CA ILE A 229 -4.80 13.95 2.18
C ILE A 229 -5.65 15.22 2.25
N GLU A 230 -6.01 15.80 1.11
CA GLU A 230 -6.85 17.01 1.06
C GLU A 230 -8.21 16.75 1.70
N ALA A 231 -8.86 15.63 1.36
CA ALA A 231 -10.17 15.27 1.91
C ALA A 231 -10.11 15.08 3.43
N GLU A 232 -9.11 14.33 3.92
CA GLU A 232 -8.93 14.12 5.36
C GLU A 232 -8.68 15.43 6.08
N ALA A 233 -7.71 16.20 5.62
CA ALA A 233 -7.33 17.45 6.26
C ALA A 233 -8.48 18.49 6.24
N ALA A 234 -9.27 18.54 5.17
CA ALA A 234 -10.46 19.36 5.10
C ALA A 234 -11.52 18.92 6.13
N GLY A 235 -11.75 17.61 6.24
CA GLY A 235 -12.75 17.05 7.15
C GLY A 235 -12.39 17.21 8.63
N MET A 236 -11.12 17.16 8.94
CA MET A 236 -10.65 17.44 10.30
C MET A 236 -10.84 18.91 10.73
N GLN A 237 -11.02 19.82 9.78
CA GLN A 237 -11.36 21.24 10.02
C GLN A 237 -12.87 21.48 9.92
N ASN A 238 -13.51 20.84 8.94
CA ASN A 238 -14.95 20.88 8.71
C ASN A 238 -15.38 19.57 8.03
N GLU A 239 -16.07 18.72 8.79
CA GLU A 239 -16.41 17.36 8.34
C GLU A 239 -17.21 17.35 7.03
N ALA A 240 -18.15 18.28 6.83
CA ALA A 240 -18.94 18.36 5.60
C ALA A 240 -18.07 18.61 4.35
N ASN A 241 -17.04 19.44 4.48
CA ASN A 241 -16.11 19.70 3.37
C ASN A 241 -15.29 18.44 3.07
N GLY A 242 -14.83 17.73 4.09
CA GLY A 242 -14.08 16.48 3.92
C GLY A 242 -14.93 15.39 3.29
N ILE A 243 -16.18 15.23 3.73
CA ILE A 243 -17.13 14.28 3.12
C ILE A 243 -17.35 14.59 1.63
N ALA A 244 -17.50 15.86 1.28
CA ALA A 244 -17.68 16.25 -0.12
C ALA A 244 -16.49 15.87 -1.00
N LEU A 245 -15.26 16.18 -0.56
CA LEU A 245 -14.02 15.85 -1.27
C LEU A 245 -13.78 14.33 -1.34
N LEU A 246 -14.02 13.62 -0.23
CA LEU A 246 -13.89 12.17 -0.19
C LEU A 246 -14.87 11.49 -1.13
N THR A 247 -16.13 11.95 -1.14
CA THR A 247 -17.17 11.42 -2.04
C THR A 247 -16.85 11.70 -3.51
N GLU A 248 -16.34 12.90 -3.82
CA GLU A 248 -15.89 13.23 -5.18
C GLU A 248 -14.79 12.26 -5.64
N PHE A 249 -13.79 12.03 -4.81
CA PHE A 249 -12.73 11.08 -5.12
C PHE A 249 -13.26 9.64 -5.23
N ALA A 250 -14.01 9.16 -4.24
CA ALA A 250 -14.50 7.78 -4.19
C ALA A 250 -15.35 7.42 -5.41
N LYS A 251 -16.17 8.37 -5.90
CA LYS A 251 -16.97 8.20 -7.13
C LYS A 251 -16.15 8.07 -8.41
N THR A 252 -14.89 8.39 -8.39
CA THR A 252 -13.97 8.08 -9.51
C THR A 252 -13.54 6.61 -9.51
N ARG A 253 -13.76 5.87 -8.42
CA ARG A 253 -13.43 4.46 -8.22
C ARG A 253 -14.67 3.57 -8.29
N ASP A 254 -15.74 4.04 -7.70
CA ASP A 254 -17.05 3.40 -7.61
C ASP A 254 -18.14 4.46 -7.86
N ALA A 255 -18.80 4.39 -9.01
CA ALA A 255 -19.86 5.34 -9.35
C ALA A 255 -21.05 5.27 -8.37
N ASP A 256 -21.25 4.11 -7.73
CA ASP A 256 -22.32 3.83 -6.78
C ASP A 256 -21.94 4.14 -5.33
N TYR A 257 -20.74 4.67 -5.10
CA TYR A 257 -20.25 4.96 -3.74
C TYR A 257 -21.22 5.80 -2.93
N VAL A 258 -21.48 5.34 -1.71
CA VAL A 258 -22.29 6.04 -0.70
C VAL A 258 -21.44 6.22 0.56
N TYR A 259 -21.32 7.47 1.02
CA TYR A 259 -20.62 7.78 2.26
C TYR A 259 -21.32 7.12 3.48
N GLY A 260 -20.53 6.62 4.42
CA GLY A 260 -21.01 6.03 5.66
C GLY A 260 -21.30 4.53 5.59
N THR A 261 -20.81 3.84 4.57
CA THR A 261 -20.96 2.39 4.38
C THR A 261 -19.83 1.58 5.04
N HIS A 262 -18.66 2.19 5.29
CA HIS A 262 -17.50 1.52 5.88
C HIS A 262 -17.39 1.88 7.38
N THR A 263 -18.27 1.27 8.18
CA THR A 263 -18.47 1.62 9.58
C THR A 263 -17.73 0.76 10.57
N ASP A 264 -16.90 -0.18 10.09
CA ASP A 264 -16.20 -1.14 10.93
C ASP A 264 -15.46 -0.49 12.10
N LEU A 265 -15.61 -1.09 13.25
CA LEU A 265 -15.03 -0.63 14.50
C LEU A 265 -13.60 -1.17 14.64
N TYR A 266 -12.67 -0.54 13.95
CA TYR A 266 -11.26 -0.78 14.24
C TYR A 266 -10.86 -0.02 15.49
N TYR A 267 -10.85 -0.65 16.66
CA TYR A 267 -10.34 -0.02 17.89
C TYR A 267 -10.44 1.53 17.89
N THR A 268 -11.37 2.12 17.91
CA THR A 268 -12.53 2.77 18.32
C THR A 268 -12.51 4.26 18.63
N ASN A 269 -11.43 4.98 18.53
CA ASN A 269 -11.41 6.43 18.73
C ASN A 269 -11.60 7.24 17.45
N LEU A 270 -11.74 6.56 16.31
CA LEU A 270 -11.93 7.21 15.02
C LEU A 270 -13.41 7.59 14.83
N SER A 271 -13.66 8.81 14.38
CA SER A 271 -14.97 9.24 13.90
C SER A 271 -15.37 8.41 12.67
N LEU A 272 -16.66 8.43 12.31
CA LEU A 272 -17.13 7.79 11.07
C LEU A 272 -16.37 8.33 9.85
N PHE A 273 -16.15 9.64 9.79
CA PHE A 273 -15.39 10.26 8.72
C PHE A 273 -13.96 9.72 8.62
N GLN A 274 -13.25 9.62 9.75
CA GLN A 274 -11.88 9.09 9.75
C GLN A 274 -11.84 7.63 9.33
N ARG A 275 -12.84 6.80 9.67
CA ARG A 275 -12.93 5.40 9.21
C ARG A 275 -13.12 5.31 7.71
N GLU A 276 -14.02 6.11 7.14
CA GLU A 276 -14.22 6.18 5.68
C GLU A 276 -12.96 6.62 4.94
N VAL A 277 -12.27 7.65 5.43
CA VAL A 277 -10.98 8.08 4.88
C VAL A 277 -9.96 6.94 4.96
N TRP A 278 -9.86 6.28 6.11
CA TRP A 278 -8.89 5.20 6.29
C TRP A 278 -9.21 4.00 5.41
N TRP A 279 -10.49 3.65 5.27
CA TRP A 279 -10.90 2.61 4.33
C TRP A 279 -10.47 2.95 2.89
N GLN A 280 -10.77 4.15 2.42
CA GLN A 280 -10.36 4.60 1.10
C GLN A 280 -8.85 4.54 0.92
N ARG A 281 -8.07 4.95 1.92
CA ARG A 281 -6.61 4.90 1.88
C ARG A 281 -6.10 3.45 1.87
N ARG A 282 -6.68 2.55 2.66
CA ARG A 282 -6.29 1.14 2.69
C ARG A 282 -6.50 0.44 1.36
N VAL A 283 -7.61 0.70 0.68
CA VAL A 283 -7.92 0.12 -0.64
C VAL A 283 -7.07 0.78 -1.73
N GLU A 284 -7.06 2.10 -1.78
CA GLU A 284 -6.36 2.85 -2.84
C GLU A 284 -4.85 2.66 -2.79
N LEU A 285 -4.26 2.74 -1.61
CA LEU A 285 -2.81 2.76 -1.41
C LEU A 285 -2.27 1.39 -0.97
N TRP A 286 -3.04 0.32 -1.17
CA TRP A 286 -2.60 -1.03 -0.86
C TRP A 286 -1.28 -1.37 -1.57
N GLY A 287 -0.31 -1.90 -0.82
CA GLY A 287 1.01 -2.26 -1.35
C GLY A 287 1.97 -1.09 -1.58
N GLU A 288 1.57 0.16 -1.31
CA GLU A 288 2.38 1.36 -1.55
C GLU A 288 3.10 1.88 -0.29
N GLY A 289 3.09 1.11 0.81
CA GLY A 289 3.89 1.40 2.01
C GLY A 289 3.24 2.34 3.04
N PHE A 290 1.98 2.73 2.88
CA PHE A 290 1.32 3.71 3.77
C PHE A 290 0.66 3.11 5.02
N ALA A 291 0.33 1.81 5.01
CA ALA A 291 -0.47 1.19 6.06
C ALA A 291 0.11 1.39 7.48
N THR A 292 1.40 1.15 7.65
CA THR A 292 2.07 1.33 8.96
C THR A 292 2.03 2.79 9.43
N LEU A 293 2.18 3.74 8.52
CA LEU A 293 2.14 5.17 8.84
C LEU A 293 0.74 5.59 9.29
N ASP A 294 -0.29 5.10 8.58
CA ASP A 294 -1.69 5.40 8.93
C ASP A 294 -2.10 4.73 10.25
N ILE A 295 -1.74 3.47 10.50
CA ILE A 295 -1.98 2.79 11.78
C ILE A 295 -1.36 3.58 12.94
N LYS A 296 -0.11 4.02 12.80
CA LYS A 296 0.57 4.82 13.83
C LYS A 296 -0.07 6.19 14.04
N ARG A 297 -0.45 6.86 12.97
CA ARG A 297 -1.07 8.18 13.01
C ARG A 297 -2.47 8.16 13.64
N PHE A 298 -3.25 7.17 13.29
CA PHE A 298 -4.58 6.94 13.86
C PHE A 298 -4.54 6.29 15.25
N GLN A 299 -3.35 5.88 15.72
CA GLN A 299 -3.19 5.10 16.93
C GLN A 299 -4.08 3.83 16.93
N ALA A 300 -4.24 3.26 15.76
CA ALA A 300 -5.11 2.13 15.54
C ALA A 300 -4.45 0.81 15.95
N GLY A 301 -5.26 -0.16 16.32
CA GLY A 301 -4.84 -1.53 16.54
C GLY A 301 -4.77 -2.33 15.25
N VAL A 302 -4.59 -3.64 15.41
CA VAL A 302 -4.53 -4.62 14.32
C VAL A 302 -5.46 -5.78 14.65
N ILE A 303 -6.29 -6.16 13.71
CA ILE A 303 -7.19 -7.31 13.79
C ILE A 303 -6.79 -8.29 12.71
N ARG A 304 -6.35 -9.49 13.12
CA ARG A 304 -5.97 -10.59 12.21
C ARG A 304 -6.69 -11.89 12.53
N SER A 305 -7.25 -12.01 13.74
CA SER A 305 -8.04 -13.16 14.15
C SER A 305 -9.52 -12.80 14.10
N TYR A 306 -10.23 -13.34 13.13
CA TYR A 306 -11.67 -13.22 12.91
C TYR A 306 -12.15 -14.40 12.06
N ALA A 307 -13.45 -14.67 12.04
CA ALA A 307 -14.02 -15.74 11.24
C ALA A 307 -13.75 -15.53 9.75
N GLY A 308 -13.18 -16.51 9.07
CA GLY A 308 -12.80 -16.41 7.65
C GLY A 308 -11.51 -15.65 7.36
N SER A 309 -10.68 -15.39 8.38
CA SER A 309 -9.39 -14.70 8.21
C SER A 309 -8.46 -15.49 7.30
N ASN A 310 -7.83 -14.79 6.34
CA ASN A 310 -6.77 -15.35 5.49
C ASN A 310 -5.36 -15.13 6.03
N HIS A 311 -5.22 -14.68 7.27
CA HIS A 311 -3.92 -14.68 7.94
C HIS A 311 -3.52 -16.10 8.33
N ALA A 312 -2.26 -16.46 8.12
CA ALA A 312 -1.74 -17.75 8.50
C ALA A 312 -1.85 -17.97 10.02
N SER A 313 -2.09 -19.24 10.41
CA SER A 313 -2.03 -19.69 11.80
C SER A 313 -0.75 -19.21 12.47
N GLY A 314 -0.81 -18.86 13.74
CA GLY A 314 0.31 -18.25 14.48
C GLY A 314 0.58 -16.77 14.17
N TYR A 315 -0.15 -16.18 13.20
CA TYR A 315 -0.17 -14.73 12.96
C TYR A 315 -1.56 -14.13 13.19
N ARG A 316 -2.55 -14.94 13.61
CA ARG A 316 -3.91 -14.54 13.91
C ARG A 316 -4.01 -13.96 15.32
N TRP A 317 -3.56 -12.73 15.47
CA TRP A 317 -3.63 -12.02 16.74
C TRP A 317 -4.22 -10.63 16.57
N ASN A 318 -4.91 -10.20 17.64
CA ASN A 318 -5.56 -8.91 17.74
C ASN A 318 -4.85 -8.06 18.77
N VAL A 319 -4.61 -6.80 18.45
CA VAL A 319 -3.98 -5.82 19.34
C VAL A 319 -4.82 -4.56 19.29
N ASP A 320 -5.30 -4.10 20.42
CA ASP A 320 -6.23 -2.97 20.58
C ASP A 320 -5.57 -1.58 20.59
N HIS A 321 -4.28 -1.54 20.37
CA HIS A 321 -3.46 -0.32 20.29
C HIS A 321 -2.45 -0.46 19.16
N THR A 322 -1.72 0.61 18.82
CA THR A 322 -0.65 0.56 17.84
C THR A 322 0.41 -0.45 18.29
N PRO A 323 0.65 -1.51 17.51
CA PRO A 323 1.57 -2.56 17.91
C PRO A 323 3.00 -2.04 18.13
N ASP A 324 3.64 -2.45 19.22
CA ASP A 324 5.01 -2.04 19.56
C ASP A 324 6.03 -2.41 18.50
N TRP A 325 5.83 -3.53 17.78
CA TRP A 325 6.72 -3.96 16.68
C TRP A 325 6.68 -3.06 15.44
N MET A 326 5.76 -2.10 15.36
CA MET A 326 5.79 -1.07 14.31
C MET A 326 6.86 0.00 14.58
N ASN A 327 7.50 -0.03 15.74
CA ASN A 327 8.69 0.74 16.02
C ASN A 327 9.92 -0.13 15.81
N LEU A 328 10.64 0.10 14.71
CA LEU A 328 11.82 -0.68 14.37
C LEU A 328 12.88 -0.56 15.46
N CYS A 329 13.49 -1.70 15.83
CA CYS A 329 14.66 -1.72 16.67
C CYS A 329 15.86 -1.11 15.96
N ILE A 330 16.72 -0.44 16.71
CA ILE A 330 18.03 -0.03 16.21
C ILE A 330 18.87 -1.29 16.01
N VAL A 331 19.54 -1.38 14.87
CA VAL A 331 20.35 -2.56 14.52
C VAL A 331 21.40 -2.86 15.58
N GLN A 332 21.65 -4.13 15.79
CA GLN A 332 22.58 -4.59 16.84
C GLN A 332 24.01 -4.07 16.65
N THR A 333 24.44 -3.89 15.42
CA THR A 333 25.75 -3.31 15.11
C THR A 333 25.91 -1.90 15.67
N GLU A 334 24.87 -1.07 15.61
CA GLU A 334 24.89 0.26 16.22
C GLU A 334 24.93 0.16 17.74
N THR A 335 24.06 -0.63 18.35
CA THR A 335 23.99 -0.75 19.80
C THR A 335 25.23 -1.41 20.41
N ASN A 336 25.94 -2.27 19.68
CA ASN A 336 27.21 -2.88 20.11
C ASN A 336 28.36 -1.88 20.10
N ASN A 337 28.36 -0.91 19.22
CA ASN A 337 29.47 0.03 19.03
C ASN A 337 29.19 1.42 19.63
N ASN A 338 27.93 1.77 19.85
CA ASN A 338 27.50 3.03 20.43
C ASN A 338 26.84 2.82 21.80
N HIS A 339 27.64 2.78 22.87
CA HIS A 339 27.15 2.55 24.22
C HIS A 339 26.21 3.63 24.78
N LEU A 340 26.09 4.76 24.09
CA LEU A 340 25.14 5.82 24.44
C LEU A 340 23.80 5.65 23.71
N CYS A 341 23.71 4.68 22.81
CA CYS A 341 22.46 4.37 22.10
C CYS A 341 21.56 3.47 22.95
N THR A 342 20.38 3.96 23.27
CA THR A 342 19.31 3.16 23.90
C THR A 342 18.40 2.64 22.81
N ASN A 343 18.22 1.32 22.73
CA ASN A 343 17.33 0.72 21.73
C ASN A 343 15.86 1.05 22.05
N ASN A 344 15.00 0.93 21.04
CA ASN A 344 13.56 0.85 21.24
C ASN A 344 13.24 -0.41 22.05
N PRO A 345 12.12 -0.45 22.79
CA PRO A 345 11.67 -1.68 23.41
C PRO A 345 11.64 -2.79 22.35
N THR A 346 12.16 -3.96 22.71
CA THR A 346 12.10 -5.12 21.82
C THR A 346 10.65 -5.51 21.66
N PRO A 347 10.09 -5.44 20.44
CA PRO A 347 8.70 -5.79 20.24
C PRO A 347 8.57 -7.32 20.37
N LEU A 348 7.79 -7.74 21.33
CA LEU A 348 7.35 -9.13 21.44
C LEU A 348 6.06 -9.24 20.62
N ARG A 349 6.08 -10.06 19.57
CA ARG A 349 4.83 -10.43 18.93
C ARG A 349 4.06 -11.40 19.85
N PRO A 350 2.73 -11.42 19.79
CA PRO A 350 1.96 -12.46 20.44
C PRO A 350 2.42 -13.86 19.98
N THR A 351 2.46 -14.80 20.89
CA THR A 351 2.87 -16.20 20.64
C THR A 351 1.69 -17.13 20.49
N GLU A 352 0.50 -16.66 20.85
CA GLU A 352 -0.75 -17.41 20.81
C GLU A 352 -1.77 -16.66 19.92
N GLU A 353 -2.65 -17.41 19.30
CA GLU A 353 -3.76 -16.83 18.54
C GLU A 353 -4.72 -16.10 19.48
N SER A 354 -5.20 -14.95 19.05
CA SER A 354 -6.24 -14.23 19.77
C SER A 354 -7.60 -14.88 19.51
N PRO A 355 -8.57 -14.76 20.45
CA PRO A 355 -9.97 -15.06 20.16
C PRO A 355 -10.43 -14.32 18.91
N GLU A 356 -11.33 -14.93 18.14
CA GLU A 356 -11.90 -14.30 16.98
C GLU A 356 -12.60 -12.99 17.32
N PHE A 357 -12.28 -11.96 16.59
CA PHE A 357 -12.94 -10.67 16.68
C PHE A 357 -14.31 -10.75 15.98
N ALA A 358 -15.34 -10.22 16.60
CA ALA A 358 -16.66 -10.04 15.99
C ALA A 358 -16.81 -8.59 15.51
N TRP A 359 -17.02 -8.43 14.23
CA TRP A 359 -17.25 -7.13 13.58
C TRP A 359 -18.61 -6.52 13.95
#